data_9833bb63f4a81f73e135cf44ed388f2f
#
_entry.id   9833bb63f4a81f73e135cf44ed388f2f
#
_cell.length_a   1.000
_cell.length_b   1.000
_cell.length_c   1.000
_cell.angle_alpha   90.00
_cell.angle_beta   90.00
_cell.angle_gamma   90.00
#
_symmetry.space_group_name_H-M   'P 1'
#
loop_
_entity.id
_entity.type
_entity.pdbx_description
1 polymer ?
#
loop_
_entity_poly.entity_id
_entity_poly.type
_entity_poly.pdbx_seq_one_letter_code
_entity_poly.pdbx_strand_id
1 'polypeptide(L)'
;MDTLVTQQLAREAQSLELGIERYMAAYDKDVGRGILGAPADRVLRKAMHEATVAVEQLQAECLASQAATWGGRKGQPQVWRLMPLSLEAEVIAYIAMRSVLTANSQDKHVLKVGMSIAGRLEEQLWLTEVPVLERRAAKERDYEPANRVRYLKEQLKKYGPRTIRRWKRRLEDLPTTKWSNSDRLHIGGAVLEAILPAISPFVAVREPYHQPKSLSVKSSFVEALMEEAGNIALLHPFYSPMVCPPEAWDNSGHVLKGGYLRLRADGLKTYTGEQTDPQDLSEQHLDGLNVAQATPWKVNEHMLMVAQRAFHSDIGPLPYEPEMAIPGRVKDDLWSAMDKEQQKNHTAKVARAHDHNFRNHEAKMAHARALEVADRFKRYDNIWFPHAMDWRGRMYPIPQDLHPQGHDLVKSLLMFGEGKALGQRGLDWLEYQAANTYGLDKEDRPTQSIWCATHWDRIMLVGEDPWLDLEFWSKAEEPWQFGAVCRELYEASQLDDPGSYLSRIPVAIDGSCNGIQHLSAMGLDEEGGRNVNLLPGPRQDIYQVVAAQVVLQGNA
;
A
#
# COMPACT_ATOMS: atom_id res chain seq x y z
N MET A 1 -19.58 0.85 32.88
CA MET A 1 -19.24 1.69 31.73
C MET A 1 -17.98 2.52 31.98
N ASP A 2 -17.87 3.25 33.07
CA ASP A 2 -16.68 4.10 33.32
C ASP A 2 -15.33 3.39 33.29
N THR A 3 -15.28 2.13 33.75
CA THR A 3 -14.02 1.35 33.74
C THR A 3 -13.56 1.01 32.35
N LEU A 4 -14.46 0.61 31.43
CA LEU A 4 -14.11 0.27 30.02
C LEU A 4 -13.73 1.51 29.23
N VAL A 5 -14.43 2.63 29.46
CA VAL A 5 -14.08 3.93 28.85
C VAL A 5 -12.68 4.38 29.29
N THR A 6 -12.37 4.26 30.59
CA THR A 6 -11.02 4.57 31.12
C THR A 6 -9.95 3.67 30.50
N GLN A 7 -10.23 2.36 30.36
CA GLN A 7 -9.33 1.43 29.68
C GLN A 7 -9.17 1.77 28.21
N GLN A 8 -10.24 2.16 27.52
CA GLN A 8 -10.18 2.58 26.12
C GLN A 8 -9.29 3.83 25.94
N LEU A 9 -9.46 4.83 26.79
CA LEU A 9 -8.63 6.05 26.74
C LEU A 9 -7.14 5.76 26.96
N ALA A 10 -6.82 4.86 27.90
CA ALA A 10 -5.44 4.42 28.11
C ALA A 10 -4.88 3.67 26.87
N ARG A 11 -5.71 2.86 26.20
CA ARG A 11 -5.33 2.17 24.97
C ARG A 11 -5.13 3.11 23.80
N GLU A 12 -5.95 4.13 23.68
CA GLU A 12 -5.77 5.15 22.64
C GLU A 12 -4.46 5.93 22.80
N ALA A 13 -4.10 6.25 24.05
CA ALA A 13 -2.79 6.84 24.35
C ALA A 13 -1.64 5.89 23.94
N GLN A 14 -1.74 4.61 24.32
CA GLN A 14 -0.74 3.59 23.93
C GLN A 14 -0.70 3.39 22.40
N SER A 15 -1.84 3.45 21.71
CA SER A 15 -1.91 3.36 20.25
C SER A 15 -1.19 4.52 19.57
N LEU A 16 -1.24 5.71 20.15
CA LEU A 16 -0.48 6.86 19.67
C LEU A 16 1.03 6.65 19.84
N GLU A 17 1.46 6.21 21.03
CA GLU A 17 2.87 5.89 21.31
C GLU A 17 3.42 4.83 20.35
N LEU A 18 2.70 3.72 20.17
CA LEU A 18 3.08 2.67 19.21
C LEU A 18 3.14 3.16 17.77
N GLY A 19 2.23 4.05 17.38
CA GLY A 19 2.24 4.69 16.07
C GLY A 19 3.50 5.53 15.86
N ILE A 20 3.85 6.34 16.86
CA ILE A 20 5.07 7.16 16.87
C ILE A 20 6.31 6.27 16.76
N GLU A 21 6.43 5.25 17.60
CA GLU A 21 7.56 4.32 17.59
C GLU A 21 7.74 3.65 16.21
N ARG A 22 6.66 3.13 15.64
CA ARG A 22 6.68 2.48 14.31
C ARG A 22 7.07 3.46 13.20
N TYR A 23 6.51 4.66 13.21
CA TYR A 23 6.85 5.68 12.22
C TYR A 23 8.31 6.10 12.34
N MET A 24 8.80 6.37 13.55
CA MET A 24 10.17 6.79 13.78
C MET A 24 11.17 5.70 13.42
N ALA A 25 10.91 4.43 13.76
CA ALA A 25 11.76 3.29 13.39
C ALA A 25 11.82 3.08 11.87
N ALA A 26 10.70 3.24 11.17
CA ALA A 26 10.66 3.18 9.71
C ALA A 26 11.41 4.36 9.08
N TYR A 27 11.22 5.57 9.62
CA TYR A 27 11.85 6.78 9.14
C TYR A 27 13.38 6.74 9.33
N ASP A 28 13.87 6.30 10.48
CA ASP A 28 15.31 6.13 10.74
C ASP A 28 15.96 5.18 9.73
N LYS A 29 15.32 4.06 9.44
CA LYS A 29 15.75 3.13 8.39
C LYS A 29 15.78 3.78 7.00
N ASP A 30 14.80 4.61 6.68
CA ASP A 30 14.72 5.33 5.41
C ASP A 30 15.79 6.42 5.32
N VAL A 31 16.03 7.18 6.39
CA VAL A 31 17.13 8.16 6.49
C VAL A 31 18.48 7.46 6.28
N GLY A 32 18.70 6.30 6.92
CA GLY A 32 19.91 5.49 6.71
C GLY A 32 20.11 5.04 5.26
N ARG A 33 19.02 4.97 4.46
CA ARG A 33 19.03 4.70 3.01
C ARG A 33 19.09 5.95 2.14
N GLY A 34 19.13 7.15 2.75
CA GLY A 34 19.08 8.43 2.06
C GLY A 34 17.69 8.84 1.55
N ILE A 35 16.63 8.24 2.08
CA ILE A 35 15.24 8.60 1.78
C ILE A 35 14.76 9.54 2.87
N LEU A 36 14.61 10.82 2.55
CA LEU A 36 14.34 11.85 3.56
C LEU A 36 12.83 12.16 3.73
N GLY A 37 11.99 11.82 2.77
CA GLY A 37 10.53 11.92 2.85
C GLY A 37 9.96 13.31 3.19
N ALA A 38 8.76 13.34 3.72
CA ALA A 38 8.02 14.55 4.08
C ALA A 38 8.69 15.40 5.20
N PRO A 39 9.36 14.83 6.22
CA PRO A 39 10.07 15.64 7.21
C PRO A 39 11.10 16.57 6.58
N ALA A 40 11.89 16.07 5.61
CA ALA A 40 12.88 16.91 4.93
C ALA A 40 12.22 18.04 4.13
N ASP A 41 11.08 17.80 3.51
CA ASP A 41 10.37 18.83 2.76
C ASP A 41 9.90 19.96 3.68
N ARG A 42 9.48 19.65 4.91
CA ARG A 42 9.11 20.66 5.91
C ARG A 42 10.32 21.47 6.39
N VAL A 43 11.45 20.80 6.69
CA VAL A 43 12.69 21.49 7.10
C VAL A 43 13.20 22.38 5.96
N LEU A 44 13.19 21.87 4.73
CA LEU A 44 13.67 22.60 3.55
C LEU A 44 12.81 23.83 3.21
N ARG A 45 11.53 23.83 3.52
CA ARG A 45 10.66 25.01 3.30
C ARG A 45 11.21 26.26 3.96
N LYS A 46 11.90 26.15 5.07
CA LYS A 46 12.52 27.28 5.79
C LYS A 46 13.62 27.98 4.95
N ALA A 47 14.33 27.25 4.10
CA ALA A 47 15.38 27.77 3.23
C ALA A 47 14.95 27.94 1.76
N MET A 48 13.73 27.53 1.41
CA MET A 48 13.25 27.54 0.01
C MET A 48 13.24 28.93 -0.59
N HIS A 49 12.77 29.93 0.16
CA HIS A 49 12.67 31.30 -0.36
C HIS A 49 14.05 31.86 -0.77
N GLU A 50 15.03 31.75 0.13
CA GLU A 50 16.41 32.22 -0.14
C GLU A 50 17.07 31.47 -1.29
N ALA A 51 16.88 30.15 -1.33
CA ALA A 51 17.41 29.33 -2.41
C ALA A 51 16.75 29.66 -3.76
N THR A 52 15.44 29.93 -3.78
CA THR A 52 14.71 30.33 -4.99
C THR A 52 15.22 31.67 -5.51
N VAL A 53 15.34 32.67 -4.65
CA VAL A 53 15.88 34.00 -5.02
C VAL A 53 17.31 33.87 -5.60
N ALA A 54 18.15 33.02 -5.00
CA ALA A 54 19.50 32.81 -5.52
C ALA A 54 19.51 32.15 -6.91
N VAL A 55 18.58 31.23 -7.16
CA VAL A 55 18.45 30.60 -8.49
C VAL A 55 17.85 31.60 -9.50
N GLU A 56 16.88 32.44 -9.12
CA GLU A 56 16.35 33.53 -9.96
C GLU A 56 17.44 34.48 -10.41
N GLN A 57 18.32 34.89 -9.48
CA GLN A 57 19.47 35.71 -9.79
C GLN A 57 20.41 35.02 -10.80
N LEU A 58 20.72 33.75 -10.57
CA LEU A 58 21.53 32.96 -11.49
C LEU A 58 20.89 32.86 -12.89
N GLN A 59 19.58 32.64 -12.96
CA GLN A 59 18.85 32.61 -14.24
C GLN A 59 18.88 33.96 -14.94
N ALA A 60 18.70 35.08 -14.21
CA ALA A 60 18.76 36.42 -14.74
C ALA A 60 20.15 36.76 -15.29
N GLU A 61 21.23 36.40 -14.57
CA GLU A 61 22.61 36.56 -15.03
C GLU A 61 22.89 35.75 -16.31
N CYS A 62 22.41 34.51 -16.36
CA CYS A 62 22.51 33.67 -17.55
C CYS A 62 21.78 34.27 -18.76
N LEU A 63 20.58 34.80 -18.54
CA LEU A 63 19.77 35.44 -19.58
C LEU A 63 20.45 36.74 -20.09
N ALA A 64 20.94 37.60 -19.19
CA ALA A 64 21.66 38.82 -19.54
C ALA A 64 22.95 38.52 -20.34
N SER A 65 23.66 37.48 -19.96
CA SER A 65 24.86 37.04 -20.66
C SER A 65 24.58 36.45 -22.02
N GLN A 66 23.46 35.77 -22.21
CA GLN A 66 23.00 35.30 -23.53
C GLN A 66 22.67 36.48 -24.47
N ALA A 67 22.06 37.53 -23.94
CA ALA A 67 21.74 38.74 -24.70
C ALA A 67 23.01 39.56 -25.09
N ALA A 68 24.05 39.56 -24.24
CA ALA A 68 25.28 40.31 -24.48
C ALA A 68 26.26 39.62 -25.47
N THR A 69 26.04 38.39 -25.88
CA THR A 69 26.95 37.58 -26.73
C THR A 69 26.86 37.89 -28.20
N TRP A 70 26.16 38.91 -28.66
CA TRP A 70 26.18 39.39 -30.06
C TRP A 70 27.51 40.04 -30.47
N GLY A 71 28.48 40.14 -29.59
CA GLY A 71 29.80 40.68 -29.81
C GLY A 71 30.96 39.79 -29.35
N GLY A 72 31.07 38.58 -29.88
CA GLY A 72 32.26 37.73 -30.01
C GLY A 72 33.32 37.79 -28.89
N ARG A 73 33.06 37.53 -27.62
CA ARG A 73 34.10 37.27 -26.61
C ARG A 73 34.28 35.75 -26.42
N LYS A 74 35.41 35.23 -26.93
CA LYS A 74 35.93 33.89 -26.61
C LYS A 74 36.23 33.82 -25.11
N GLY A 75 35.55 32.92 -24.37
CA GLY A 75 35.93 32.59 -23.02
C GLY A 75 34.82 32.69 -21.93
N GLN A 76 33.55 32.86 -22.32
CA GLN A 76 32.46 32.86 -21.34
C GLN A 76 32.09 31.43 -20.89
N PRO A 77 31.77 31.21 -19.59
CA PRO A 77 31.41 29.91 -19.07
C PRO A 77 30.19 29.31 -19.82
N GLN A 78 30.26 28.04 -20.17
CA GLN A 78 29.18 27.30 -20.86
C GLN A 78 27.88 27.26 -20.07
N VAL A 79 27.91 27.50 -18.75
CA VAL A 79 26.76 27.55 -17.85
C VAL A 79 25.65 28.45 -18.38
N TRP A 80 25.98 29.61 -18.95
CA TRP A 80 24.99 30.57 -19.42
C TRP A 80 24.17 30.11 -20.62
N ARG A 81 24.70 29.18 -21.43
CA ARG A 81 23.99 28.59 -22.56
C ARG A 81 23.15 27.39 -22.19
N LEU A 82 23.47 26.77 -21.07
CA LEU A 82 22.94 25.46 -20.66
C LEU A 82 21.92 25.57 -19.54
N MET A 83 21.83 26.75 -18.86
CA MET A 83 20.91 26.97 -17.76
C MET A 83 19.47 26.72 -18.22
N PRO A 84 18.69 25.85 -17.53
CA PRO A 84 17.32 25.52 -17.91
C PRO A 84 16.37 26.66 -17.56
N LEU A 85 16.33 27.70 -18.40
CA LEU A 85 15.43 28.86 -18.24
C LEU A 85 13.95 28.53 -18.37
N SER A 86 13.61 27.34 -18.87
CA SER A 86 12.25 26.84 -18.99
C SER A 86 11.71 26.22 -17.70
N LEU A 87 12.56 25.97 -16.71
CA LEU A 87 12.16 25.48 -15.39
C LEU A 87 12.02 26.66 -14.43
N GLU A 88 10.99 26.61 -13.58
CA GLU A 88 10.80 27.58 -12.50
C GLU A 88 11.97 27.50 -11.50
N ALA A 89 12.42 28.66 -11.02
CA ALA A 89 13.55 28.75 -10.09
C ALA A 89 13.31 27.94 -8.81
N GLU A 90 12.08 27.91 -8.31
CA GLU A 90 11.68 27.11 -7.15
C GLU A 90 11.91 25.61 -7.38
N VAL A 91 11.56 25.10 -8.57
CA VAL A 91 11.78 23.69 -8.94
C VAL A 91 13.28 23.36 -8.97
N ILE A 92 14.09 24.25 -9.55
CA ILE A 92 15.55 24.09 -9.60
C ILE A 92 16.14 24.10 -8.20
N ALA A 93 15.75 25.07 -7.36
CA ALA A 93 16.20 25.20 -5.97
C ALA A 93 15.84 23.94 -5.17
N TYR A 94 14.59 23.47 -5.26
CA TYR A 94 14.14 22.26 -4.57
C TYR A 94 14.94 21.02 -5.00
N ILE A 95 15.13 20.80 -6.29
CA ILE A 95 15.92 19.69 -6.82
C ILE A 95 17.36 19.74 -6.32
N ALA A 96 17.96 20.94 -6.31
CA ALA A 96 19.32 21.13 -5.87
C ALA A 96 19.47 20.85 -4.36
N MET A 97 18.61 21.44 -3.53
CA MET A 97 18.60 21.23 -2.08
C MET A 97 18.40 19.75 -1.73
N ARG A 98 17.42 19.08 -2.35
CA ARG A 98 17.19 17.63 -2.16
C ARG A 98 18.39 16.80 -2.59
N SER A 99 19.10 17.19 -3.64
CA SER A 99 20.28 16.46 -4.13
C SER A 99 21.47 16.57 -3.18
N VAL A 100 21.66 17.73 -2.55
CA VAL A 100 22.67 17.93 -1.52
C VAL A 100 22.38 17.08 -0.29
N LEU A 101 21.16 17.11 0.20
CA LEU A 101 20.76 16.49 1.46
C LEU A 101 20.49 14.97 1.35
N THR A 102 20.19 14.45 0.16
CA THR A 102 20.11 12.99 -0.08
C THR A 102 21.50 12.33 -0.02
N ALA A 103 22.53 13.12 0.14
CA ALA A 103 23.85 12.64 0.42
C ALA A 103 23.88 12.06 1.84
N ASN A 104 23.81 10.74 1.97
CA ASN A 104 24.02 10.02 3.24
C ASN A 104 25.17 10.64 4.04
N SER A 105 25.15 10.43 5.36
CA SER A 105 26.11 10.83 6.38
C SER A 105 27.62 10.75 6.05
N GLN A 106 27.99 10.29 4.86
CA GLN A 106 29.34 10.27 4.34
C GLN A 106 29.62 11.52 3.51
N ASP A 107 30.80 12.13 3.73
CA ASP A 107 31.31 13.27 2.97
C ASP A 107 31.23 13.01 1.46
N LYS A 108 30.50 13.84 0.73
CA LYS A 108 30.40 13.74 -0.73
C LYS A 108 31.20 14.83 -1.42
N HIS A 109 31.98 14.45 -2.40
CA HIS A 109 32.68 15.41 -3.25
C HIS A 109 31.67 16.37 -3.92
N VAL A 110 31.96 17.67 -3.85
CA VAL A 110 31.16 18.75 -4.46
C VAL A 110 30.84 18.46 -5.92
N LEU A 111 31.81 17.94 -6.68
CA LEU A 111 31.63 17.57 -8.09
C LEU A 111 30.57 16.48 -8.30
N LYS A 112 30.52 15.46 -7.43
CA LYS A 112 29.50 14.39 -7.53
C LYS A 112 28.09 14.91 -7.21
N VAL A 113 28.00 15.83 -6.26
CA VAL A 113 26.72 16.48 -5.93
C VAL A 113 26.26 17.35 -7.09
N GLY A 114 27.13 18.17 -7.68
CA GLY A 114 26.81 18.94 -8.88
C GLY A 114 26.33 18.06 -10.04
N MET A 115 27.03 16.96 -10.33
CA MET A 115 26.59 15.98 -11.34
C MET A 115 25.21 15.39 -11.04
N SER A 116 24.90 15.14 -9.77
CA SER A 116 23.60 14.64 -9.34
C SER A 116 22.49 15.68 -9.54
N ILE A 117 22.77 16.95 -9.20
CA ILE A 117 21.84 18.07 -9.43
C ILE A 117 21.53 18.17 -10.92
N ALA A 118 22.54 18.27 -11.77
CA ALA A 118 22.36 18.39 -13.21
C ALA A 118 21.59 17.19 -13.81
N GLY A 119 21.91 15.97 -13.38
CA GLY A 119 21.19 14.79 -13.84
C GLY A 119 19.70 14.80 -13.50
N ARG A 120 19.31 15.32 -12.34
CA ARG A 120 17.90 15.47 -11.94
C ARG A 120 17.20 16.64 -12.64
N LEU A 121 17.93 17.72 -12.92
CA LEU A 121 17.41 18.84 -13.73
C LEU A 121 17.17 18.40 -15.16
N GLU A 122 18.05 17.60 -15.74
CA GLU A 122 17.86 16.99 -17.07
C GLU A 122 16.61 16.08 -17.08
N GLU A 123 16.43 15.25 -16.06
CA GLU A 123 15.23 14.41 -15.91
C GLU A 123 13.95 15.29 -15.81
N GLN A 124 14.01 16.41 -15.12
CA GLN A 124 12.89 17.34 -15.01
C GLN A 124 12.60 18.08 -16.32
N LEU A 125 13.62 18.48 -17.07
CA LEU A 125 13.47 19.05 -18.41
C LEU A 125 12.75 18.08 -19.35
N TRP A 126 13.08 16.81 -19.30
CA TRP A 126 12.38 15.81 -20.10
C TRP A 126 10.88 15.73 -19.80
N LEU A 127 10.49 15.91 -18.53
CA LEU A 127 9.07 15.93 -18.15
C LEU A 127 8.32 17.12 -18.78
N THR A 128 9.00 18.23 -19.00
CA THR A 128 8.42 19.42 -19.68
C THR A 128 8.49 19.32 -21.20
N GLU A 129 9.56 18.75 -21.76
CA GLU A 129 9.77 18.62 -23.20
C GLU A 129 8.91 17.52 -23.83
N VAL A 130 8.75 16.38 -23.15
CA VAL A 130 7.98 15.23 -23.64
C VAL A 130 6.54 15.59 -24.06
N PRO A 131 5.74 16.37 -23.31
CA PRO A 131 4.42 16.81 -23.75
C PRO A 131 4.42 17.70 -25.00
N VAL A 132 5.48 18.47 -25.21
CA VAL A 132 5.62 19.32 -26.39
C VAL A 132 5.91 18.48 -27.62
N LEU A 133 6.80 17.48 -27.49
CA LEU A 133 7.12 16.52 -28.55
C LEU A 133 5.90 15.69 -28.94
N GLU A 134 5.08 15.26 -27.96
CA GLU A 134 3.83 14.54 -28.22
C GLU A 134 2.86 15.37 -29.09
N ARG A 135 2.68 16.66 -28.73
CA ARG A 135 1.81 17.57 -29.49
C ARG A 135 2.33 17.82 -30.92
N ARG A 136 3.66 17.89 -31.11
CA ARG A 136 4.27 18.02 -32.43
C ARG A 136 4.08 16.76 -33.25
N ALA A 137 4.42 15.58 -32.71
CA ALA A 137 4.26 14.31 -33.39
C ALA A 137 2.79 14.02 -33.77
N ALA A 138 1.84 14.41 -32.91
CA ALA A 138 0.41 14.30 -33.22
C ALA A 138 -0.04 15.22 -34.38
N LYS A 139 0.57 16.41 -34.54
CA LYS A 139 0.32 17.31 -35.68
C LYS A 139 0.91 16.80 -36.99
N GLU A 140 2.08 16.17 -36.94
CA GLU A 140 2.78 15.61 -38.07
C GLU A 140 2.26 14.24 -38.51
N ARG A 141 1.22 13.71 -37.81
CA ARG A 141 0.65 12.36 -37.98
C ARG A 141 1.67 11.22 -37.85
N ASP A 142 2.75 11.45 -37.15
CA ASP A 142 3.71 10.42 -36.77
C ASP A 142 3.27 9.75 -35.47
N TYR A 143 2.60 8.61 -35.59
CA TYR A 143 1.98 7.90 -34.48
C TYR A 143 2.97 7.16 -33.58
N GLU A 144 4.14 6.81 -34.05
CA GLU A 144 5.07 5.99 -33.29
C GLU A 144 5.71 6.75 -32.12
N PRO A 145 6.29 7.95 -32.29
CA PRO A 145 6.74 8.77 -31.18
C PRO A 145 5.61 9.19 -30.23
N ALA A 146 4.44 9.53 -30.77
CA ALA A 146 3.30 9.92 -29.94
C ALA A 146 2.80 8.80 -29.00
N ASN A 147 2.77 7.56 -29.49
CA ASN A 147 2.39 6.39 -28.68
C ASN A 147 3.44 6.08 -27.61
N ARG A 148 4.73 6.17 -27.94
CA ARG A 148 5.83 6.00 -26.97
C ARG A 148 5.75 7.02 -25.83
N VAL A 149 5.47 8.27 -26.16
CA VAL A 149 5.35 9.36 -25.19
C VAL A 149 4.11 9.19 -24.31
N ARG A 150 2.96 8.81 -24.90
CA ARG A 150 1.74 8.52 -24.13
C ARG A 150 1.98 7.39 -23.13
N TYR A 151 2.57 6.30 -23.58
CA TYR A 151 2.91 5.17 -22.72
C TYR A 151 3.87 5.57 -21.59
N LEU A 152 4.88 6.41 -21.87
CA LEU A 152 5.79 6.93 -20.86
C LEU A 152 5.06 7.75 -19.79
N LYS A 153 4.13 8.63 -20.19
CA LYS A 153 3.31 9.41 -19.26
C LYS A 153 2.49 8.51 -18.33
N GLU A 154 1.87 7.46 -18.89
CA GLU A 154 1.12 6.49 -18.10
C GLU A 154 2.02 5.75 -17.10
N GLN A 155 3.22 5.33 -17.55
CA GLN A 155 4.20 4.68 -16.68
C GLN A 155 4.73 5.62 -15.59
N LEU A 156 4.98 6.89 -15.92
CA LEU A 156 5.38 7.92 -14.95
C LEU A 156 4.31 8.16 -13.90
N LYS A 157 3.03 8.24 -14.32
CA LYS A 157 1.89 8.40 -13.43
C LYS A 157 1.74 7.19 -12.50
N LYS A 158 1.99 5.98 -13.02
CA LYS A 158 1.79 4.72 -12.28
C LYS A 158 2.97 4.36 -11.36
N TYR A 159 4.20 4.59 -11.78
CA TYR A 159 5.42 4.08 -11.12
C TYR A 159 6.40 5.17 -10.68
N GLY A 160 6.10 6.44 -10.91
CA GLY A 160 6.91 7.59 -10.52
C GLY A 160 8.23 7.76 -11.29
N PRO A 161 9.08 8.73 -10.89
CA PRO A 161 10.30 9.14 -11.62
C PRO A 161 11.37 8.06 -11.79
N ARG A 162 11.38 7.02 -10.94
CA ARG A 162 12.32 5.88 -11.09
C ARG A 162 12.17 5.17 -12.43
N THR A 163 11.00 5.28 -13.04
CA THR A 163 10.70 4.71 -14.36
C THR A 163 11.47 5.39 -15.47
N ILE A 164 11.78 6.70 -15.36
CA ILE A 164 12.53 7.46 -16.35
C ILE A 164 13.90 6.83 -16.58
N ARG A 165 14.62 6.43 -15.53
CA ARG A 165 15.94 5.80 -15.66
C ARG A 165 15.89 4.49 -16.45
N ARG A 166 14.80 3.73 -16.29
CA ARG A 166 14.58 2.47 -17.01
C ARG A 166 14.26 2.71 -18.49
N TRP A 167 13.64 3.86 -18.79
CA TRP A 167 13.24 4.25 -20.14
C TRP A 167 14.26 5.11 -20.87
N LYS A 168 15.28 5.61 -20.17
CA LYS A 168 16.32 6.46 -20.74
C LYS A 168 16.90 5.91 -22.06
N ARG A 169 17.18 4.60 -22.12
CA ARG A 169 17.68 3.94 -23.33
C ARG A 169 16.68 3.91 -24.50
N ARG A 170 15.38 3.91 -24.20
CA ARG A 170 14.32 3.90 -25.24
C ARG A 170 13.96 5.30 -25.72
N LEU A 171 14.38 6.32 -24.99
CA LEU A 171 14.21 7.74 -25.32
C LEU A 171 15.45 8.34 -25.97
N GLU A 172 16.52 7.55 -26.17
CA GLU A 172 17.77 8.02 -26.77
C GLU A 172 17.57 8.59 -28.19
N ASP A 173 16.52 8.15 -28.89
CA ASP A 173 16.19 8.61 -30.23
C ASP A 173 15.29 9.86 -30.28
N LEU A 174 14.78 10.33 -29.13
CA LEU A 174 13.96 11.53 -29.07
C LEU A 174 14.83 12.80 -28.98
N PRO A 175 14.44 13.91 -29.61
CA PRO A 175 15.16 15.20 -29.55
C PRO A 175 14.91 15.90 -28.21
N THR A 176 15.36 15.28 -27.12
CA THR A 176 15.33 15.84 -25.76
C THR A 176 16.68 16.45 -25.40
N THR A 177 16.67 17.37 -24.43
CA THR A 177 17.92 17.95 -23.91
C THR A 177 18.82 16.85 -23.35
N LYS A 178 20.06 16.79 -23.82
CA LYS A 178 21.08 15.85 -23.37
C LYS A 178 22.34 16.63 -23.04
N TRP A 179 22.79 16.50 -21.79
CA TRP A 179 24.02 17.15 -21.36
C TRP A 179 25.19 16.18 -21.31
N SER A 180 26.34 16.63 -21.82
CA SER A 180 27.60 15.92 -21.60
C SER A 180 27.99 15.94 -20.13
N ASN A 181 28.96 15.12 -19.71
CA ASN A 181 29.46 15.15 -18.33
C ASN A 181 30.08 16.51 -17.98
N SER A 182 30.72 17.19 -18.94
CA SER A 182 31.23 18.55 -18.78
C SER A 182 30.11 19.55 -18.55
N ASP A 183 29.04 19.48 -19.34
CA ASP A 183 27.88 20.37 -19.20
C ASP A 183 27.22 20.19 -17.82
N ARG A 184 27.02 18.93 -17.39
CA ARG A 184 26.47 18.61 -16.08
C ARG A 184 27.30 19.14 -14.93
N LEU A 185 28.64 19.08 -15.03
CA LEU A 185 29.53 19.64 -14.02
C LEU A 185 29.37 21.17 -13.93
N HIS A 186 29.32 21.87 -15.06
CA HIS A 186 29.15 23.33 -15.08
C HIS A 186 27.81 23.77 -14.53
N ILE A 187 26.70 23.17 -15.00
CA ILE A 187 25.35 23.54 -14.56
C ILE A 187 25.14 23.20 -13.10
N GLY A 188 25.44 21.94 -12.74
CA GLY A 188 25.22 21.49 -11.36
C GLY A 188 26.13 22.19 -10.37
N GLY A 189 27.35 22.53 -10.77
CA GLY A 189 28.28 23.33 -9.96
C GLY A 189 27.76 24.75 -9.72
N ALA A 190 27.31 25.44 -10.76
CA ALA A 190 26.78 26.79 -10.65
C ALA A 190 25.49 26.84 -9.79
N VAL A 191 24.56 25.91 -10.00
CA VAL A 191 23.34 25.83 -9.19
C VAL A 191 23.68 25.50 -7.74
N LEU A 192 24.62 24.59 -7.49
CA LEU A 192 25.08 24.27 -6.14
C LEU A 192 25.70 25.50 -5.45
N GLU A 193 26.58 26.21 -6.15
CA GLU A 193 27.24 27.42 -5.63
C GLU A 193 26.21 28.49 -5.29
N ALA A 194 25.20 28.70 -6.12
CA ALA A 194 24.14 29.68 -5.89
C ALA A 194 23.32 29.36 -4.62
N ILE A 195 22.98 28.09 -4.38
CA ILE A 195 22.13 27.71 -3.23
C ILE A 195 22.92 27.49 -1.93
N LEU A 196 24.26 27.37 -1.97
CA LEU A 196 25.09 27.10 -0.79
C LEU A 196 24.83 28.06 0.37
N PRO A 197 24.71 29.40 0.19
CA PRO A 197 24.39 30.29 1.29
C PRO A 197 23.09 29.95 2.01
N ALA A 198 22.01 29.64 1.25
CA ALA A 198 20.70 29.31 1.79
C ALA A 198 20.69 27.98 2.57
N ILE A 199 21.52 27.01 2.19
CA ILE A 199 21.61 25.71 2.86
C ILE A 199 22.76 25.62 3.87
N SER A 200 23.50 26.68 4.07
CA SER A 200 24.63 26.72 5.03
C SER A 200 24.23 26.38 6.47
N PRO A 201 23.00 26.62 6.95
CA PRO A 201 22.55 26.12 8.25
C PRO A 201 22.56 24.59 8.37
N PHE A 202 22.38 23.89 7.26
CA PHE A 202 22.19 22.44 7.21
C PHE A 202 23.43 21.66 6.74
N VAL A 203 24.32 22.34 6.00
CA VAL A 203 25.45 21.70 5.31
C VAL A 203 26.75 22.48 5.61
N ALA A 204 27.84 21.76 5.81
CA ALA A 204 29.18 22.33 5.92
C ALA A 204 30.01 21.94 4.70
N VAL A 205 30.74 22.90 4.14
CA VAL A 205 31.78 22.65 3.13
C VAL A 205 33.06 22.33 3.85
N ARG A 206 33.66 21.18 3.55
CA ARG A 206 35.00 20.80 4.06
C ARG A 206 36.01 20.91 2.94
N GLU A 207 37.11 21.60 3.22
CA GLU A 207 38.23 21.77 2.30
C GLU A 207 39.49 21.11 2.90
N PRO A 208 39.60 19.77 2.83
CA PRO A 208 40.77 19.10 3.36
C PRO A 208 41.98 19.37 2.49
N TYR A 209 43.16 19.54 3.15
CA TYR A 209 44.40 19.80 2.45
C TYR A 209 44.75 18.70 1.47
N HIS A 210 45.00 19.05 0.20
CA HIS A 210 45.27 18.13 -0.91
C HIS A 210 44.13 17.15 -1.27
N GLN A 211 42.88 17.40 -0.86
CA GLN A 211 41.73 16.59 -1.25
C GLN A 211 40.62 17.45 -1.89
N PRO A 212 39.75 16.87 -2.71
CA PRO A 212 38.63 17.61 -3.28
C PRO A 212 37.66 18.10 -2.19
N LYS A 213 37.10 19.30 -2.41
CA LYS A 213 36.06 19.84 -1.52
C LYS A 213 34.91 18.85 -1.36
N SER A 214 34.45 18.68 -0.14
CA SER A 214 33.32 17.80 0.19
C SER A 214 32.23 18.53 0.97
N LEU A 215 31.00 18.02 0.87
CA LEU A 215 29.87 18.50 1.63
C LEU A 215 29.53 17.48 2.71
N SER A 216 29.33 17.94 3.93
CA SER A 216 28.86 17.14 5.06
C SER A 216 27.56 17.74 5.59
N VAL A 217 26.59 16.88 5.89
CA VAL A 217 25.34 17.28 6.55
C VAL A 217 25.64 17.54 8.03
N LYS A 218 25.17 18.66 8.56
CA LYS A 218 25.35 19.02 9.98
C LYS A 218 24.40 18.20 10.86
N SER A 219 24.80 17.92 12.10
CA SER A 219 23.96 17.25 13.09
C SER A 219 22.65 17.99 13.34
N SER A 220 22.69 19.32 13.35
CA SER A 220 21.51 20.18 13.50
C SER A 220 20.42 19.93 12.45
N PHE A 221 20.80 19.54 11.23
CA PHE A 221 19.81 19.14 10.22
C PHE A 221 19.17 17.78 10.54
N VAL A 222 19.97 16.82 10.99
CA VAL A 222 19.46 15.49 11.40
C VAL A 222 18.52 15.64 12.60
N GLU A 223 18.86 16.46 13.57
CA GLU A 223 18.03 16.79 14.72
C GLU A 223 16.68 17.41 14.27
N ALA A 224 16.72 18.41 13.38
CA ALA A 224 15.52 19.01 12.83
C ALA A 224 14.67 18.03 12.01
N LEU A 225 15.28 17.07 11.30
CA LEU A 225 14.57 16.00 10.61
C LEU A 225 13.84 15.09 11.59
N MET A 226 14.49 14.70 12.68
CA MET A 226 13.91 13.83 13.68
C MET A 226 12.77 14.52 14.44
N GLU A 227 12.91 15.82 14.74
CA GLU A 227 11.85 16.63 15.31
C GLU A 227 10.60 16.68 14.39
N GLU A 228 10.78 17.01 13.10
CA GLU A 228 9.68 17.03 12.14
C GLU A 228 9.10 15.64 11.88
N ALA A 229 9.92 14.59 11.90
CA ALA A 229 9.42 13.22 11.83
C ALA A 229 8.55 12.87 13.04
N GLY A 230 8.94 13.29 14.25
CA GLY A 230 8.14 13.17 15.46
C GLY A 230 6.80 13.88 15.34
N ASN A 231 6.79 15.12 14.83
CA ASN A 231 5.56 15.89 14.60
C ASN A 231 4.63 15.21 13.59
N ILE A 232 5.18 14.60 12.54
CA ILE A 232 4.39 13.85 11.55
C ILE A 232 3.90 12.53 12.15
N ALA A 233 4.72 11.86 12.96
CA ALA A 233 4.38 10.59 13.60
C ALA A 233 3.11 10.68 14.48
N LEU A 234 2.85 11.85 15.09
CA LEU A 234 1.62 12.12 15.84
C LEU A 234 0.34 11.99 14.99
N LEU A 235 0.47 12.10 13.66
CA LEU A 235 -0.66 11.95 12.73
C LEU A 235 -0.86 10.49 12.26
N HIS A 236 -0.04 9.56 12.74
CA HIS A 236 -0.06 8.15 12.33
C HIS A 236 -0.21 7.20 13.54
N PRO A 237 -1.30 7.31 14.33
CA PRO A 237 -1.54 6.38 15.43
C PRO A 237 -1.69 4.94 14.89
N PHE A 238 -1.36 3.98 15.72
CA PHE A 238 -1.66 2.58 15.44
C PHE A 238 -3.08 2.27 15.87
N TYR A 239 -4.01 2.21 14.93
CA TYR A 239 -5.42 1.95 15.21
C TYR A 239 -5.63 0.48 15.61
N SER A 240 -6.09 0.27 16.84
CA SER A 240 -6.44 -1.04 17.41
C SER A 240 -7.96 -1.18 17.55
N PRO A 241 -8.50 -2.40 17.73
CA PRO A 241 -9.88 -2.58 18.14
C PRO A 241 -10.19 -1.81 19.45
N MET A 242 -11.45 -1.44 19.66
CA MET A 242 -11.91 -0.79 20.86
C MET A 242 -12.45 -1.81 21.88
N VAL A 243 -12.40 -1.45 23.17
CA VAL A 243 -12.94 -2.27 24.28
C VAL A 243 -14.21 -1.70 24.88
N CYS A 244 -14.72 -0.64 24.28
CA CYS A 244 -16.06 -0.09 24.51
C CYS A 244 -16.68 0.27 23.15
N PRO A 245 -18.01 0.45 23.05
CA PRO A 245 -18.65 0.86 21.81
C PRO A 245 -18.04 2.15 21.25
N PRO A 246 -17.78 2.23 19.95
CA PRO A 246 -17.34 3.46 19.30
C PRO A 246 -18.36 4.60 19.43
N GLU A 247 -17.87 5.84 19.39
CA GLU A 247 -18.76 7.01 19.27
C GLU A 247 -19.42 6.99 17.89
N ALA A 248 -20.72 7.32 17.87
CA ALA A 248 -21.47 7.42 16.62
C ALA A 248 -20.88 8.54 15.74
N TRP A 249 -20.81 8.29 14.43
CA TRP A 249 -20.41 9.31 13.46
C TRP A 249 -21.47 10.39 13.36
N ASP A 250 -21.05 11.65 13.46
CA ASP A 250 -21.86 12.85 13.37
C ASP A 250 -21.23 13.85 12.39
N ASN A 251 -22.02 14.31 11.42
CA ASN A 251 -21.64 15.31 10.43
C ASN A 251 -22.32 16.68 10.64
N SER A 252 -22.86 16.96 11.82
CA SER A 252 -23.49 18.24 12.14
C SER A 252 -22.54 19.43 12.13
N GLY A 253 -21.22 19.19 12.14
CA GLY A 253 -20.17 20.19 12.07
C GLY A 253 -19.39 20.18 10.74
N HIS A 254 -18.37 21.04 10.63
CA HIS A 254 -17.46 21.08 9.47
C HIS A 254 -16.48 19.89 9.41
N VAL A 255 -16.45 19.04 10.41
CA VAL A 255 -15.57 17.87 10.48
C VAL A 255 -16.39 16.70 10.97
N LEU A 256 -16.30 15.57 10.26
CA LEU A 256 -16.91 14.31 10.68
C LEU A 256 -16.25 13.84 11.97
N LYS A 257 -17.06 13.60 13.02
CA LYS A 257 -16.63 13.16 14.35
C LYS A 257 -17.24 11.81 14.65
N GLY A 258 -16.48 10.94 15.32
CA GLY A 258 -16.97 9.62 15.72
C GLY A 258 -15.85 8.57 15.72
N GLY A 259 -16.23 7.32 15.87
CA GLY A 259 -15.30 6.21 15.95
C GLY A 259 -14.59 6.14 17.30
N TYR A 260 -13.30 6.49 17.36
CA TYR A 260 -12.52 6.51 18.60
C TYR A 260 -12.90 7.67 19.52
N LEU A 261 -12.63 7.52 20.84
CA LEU A 261 -12.99 8.53 21.83
C LEU A 261 -12.11 9.79 21.75
N ARG A 262 -10.82 9.63 21.49
CA ARG A 262 -9.84 10.72 21.41
C ARG A 262 -8.96 10.67 20.17
N LEU A 263 -8.65 9.47 19.67
CA LEU A 263 -7.88 9.33 18.43
C LEU A 263 -8.70 9.88 17.27
N ARG A 264 -8.11 10.81 16.55
CA ARG A 264 -8.71 11.28 15.32
C ARG A 264 -8.51 10.25 14.22
N ALA A 265 -9.61 9.79 13.66
CA ALA A 265 -9.62 8.92 12.49
C ALA A 265 -10.46 9.58 11.38
N ASP A 266 -10.06 9.35 10.13
CA ASP A 266 -10.83 9.84 8.99
C ASP A 266 -11.99 8.88 8.71
N GLY A 267 -13.21 9.29 9.03
CA GLY A 267 -14.42 8.51 8.77
C GLY A 267 -14.77 8.43 7.28
N LEU A 268 -14.22 9.32 6.46
CA LEU A 268 -14.39 9.34 5.01
C LEU A 268 -13.01 9.33 4.32
N LYS A 269 -12.74 8.29 3.54
CA LYS A 269 -11.49 8.12 2.77
C LYS A 269 -11.69 8.61 1.34
N THR A 270 -10.92 9.61 0.92
CA THR A 270 -10.95 10.17 -0.43
C THR A 270 -9.90 9.54 -1.34
N TYR A 271 -10.13 9.57 -2.65
CA TYR A 271 -9.18 9.03 -3.64
C TYR A 271 -7.91 9.88 -3.79
N THR A 272 -8.05 11.20 -3.66
CA THR A 272 -6.99 12.19 -3.94
C THR A 272 -6.36 12.77 -2.68
N GLY A 273 -6.85 12.42 -1.48
CA GLY A 273 -6.50 13.07 -0.23
C GLY A 273 -7.15 14.47 -0.08
N GLU A 274 -7.98 14.89 -1.02
CA GLU A 274 -8.80 16.08 -0.88
C GLU A 274 -9.86 15.83 0.19
N GLN A 275 -10.11 16.83 1.03
CA GLN A 275 -11.17 16.75 2.02
C GLN A 275 -12.52 16.79 1.29
N THR A 276 -13.27 15.70 1.37
CA THR A 276 -14.68 15.70 1.00
C THR A 276 -15.45 16.38 2.12
N ASP A 277 -16.46 17.19 1.79
CA ASP A 277 -17.30 17.81 2.80
C ASP A 277 -18.05 16.69 3.54
N PRO A 278 -17.95 16.58 4.87
CA PRO A 278 -18.71 15.62 5.65
C PRO A 278 -20.21 15.70 5.44
N GLN A 279 -20.72 16.86 5.02
CA GLN A 279 -22.14 17.07 4.70
C GLN A 279 -22.60 16.33 3.41
N ASP A 280 -21.66 15.86 2.59
CA ASP A 280 -21.98 14.99 1.43
C ASP A 280 -22.45 13.58 1.86
N LEU A 281 -22.22 13.20 3.12
CA LEU A 281 -22.74 11.95 3.68
C LEU A 281 -24.19 12.11 4.11
N SER A 282 -25.09 11.34 3.49
CA SER A 282 -26.48 11.30 3.94
C SER A 282 -26.61 10.59 5.30
N GLU A 283 -27.73 10.83 5.99
CA GLU A 283 -28.07 10.15 7.23
C GLU A 283 -28.00 8.62 7.10
N GLN A 284 -28.44 8.07 5.99
CA GLN A 284 -28.38 6.63 5.71
C GLN A 284 -26.93 6.07 5.66
N HIS A 285 -25.97 6.86 5.15
CA HIS A 285 -24.56 6.46 5.18
C HIS A 285 -24.02 6.42 6.61
N LEU A 286 -24.38 7.43 7.42
CA LEU A 286 -23.98 7.49 8.84
C LEU A 286 -24.61 6.36 9.64
N ASP A 287 -25.89 6.07 9.43
CA ASP A 287 -26.59 4.96 10.06
C ASP A 287 -25.92 3.62 9.75
N GLY A 288 -25.58 3.39 8.47
CA GLY A 288 -24.86 2.19 8.06
C GLY A 288 -23.51 2.04 8.77
N LEU A 289 -22.70 3.12 8.85
CA LEU A 289 -21.43 3.13 9.58
C LEU A 289 -21.64 2.86 11.06
N ASN A 290 -22.65 3.51 11.67
CA ASN A 290 -22.91 3.41 13.09
C ASN A 290 -23.41 2.01 13.49
N VAL A 291 -24.24 1.37 12.67
CA VAL A 291 -24.67 -0.02 12.87
C VAL A 291 -23.50 -0.99 12.75
N ALA A 292 -22.65 -0.82 11.74
CA ALA A 292 -21.50 -1.69 11.54
C ALA A 292 -20.53 -1.61 12.73
N GLN A 293 -20.19 -0.40 13.17
CA GLN A 293 -19.23 -0.20 14.27
C GLN A 293 -19.82 -0.50 15.66
N ALA A 294 -21.15 -0.46 15.83
CA ALA A 294 -21.81 -0.83 17.09
C ALA A 294 -21.88 -2.35 17.30
N THR A 295 -21.63 -3.15 16.28
CA THR A 295 -21.63 -4.62 16.37
C THR A 295 -20.50 -5.10 17.28
N PRO A 296 -20.80 -5.81 18.39
CA PRO A 296 -19.79 -6.37 19.27
C PRO A 296 -19.17 -7.62 18.65
N TRP A 297 -17.87 -7.74 18.78
CA TRP A 297 -17.07 -8.89 18.35
C TRP A 297 -16.32 -9.46 19.54
N LYS A 298 -15.81 -10.68 19.39
CA LYS A 298 -14.98 -11.36 20.38
C LYS A 298 -13.84 -12.08 19.66
N VAL A 299 -12.70 -12.24 20.33
CA VAL A 299 -11.62 -13.08 19.84
C VAL A 299 -11.99 -14.55 19.96
N ASN A 300 -11.83 -15.30 18.91
CA ASN A 300 -11.95 -16.76 18.90
C ASN A 300 -10.68 -17.38 19.53
N GLU A 301 -10.75 -17.66 20.83
CA GLU A 301 -9.60 -18.15 21.61
C GLU A 301 -9.14 -19.54 21.12
N HIS A 302 -10.06 -20.41 20.67
CA HIS A 302 -9.71 -21.71 20.12
C HIS A 302 -8.86 -21.53 18.85
N MET A 303 -9.34 -20.75 17.89
CA MET A 303 -8.60 -20.51 16.65
C MET A 303 -7.30 -19.74 16.89
N LEU A 304 -7.25 -18.85 17.88
CA LEU A 304 -6.01 -18.19 18.28
C LEU A 304 -4.97 -19.20 18.76
N MET A 305 -5.36 -20.16 19.60
CA MET A 305 -4.46 -21.22 20.10
C MET A 305 -3.97 -22.12 18.96
N VAL A 306 -4.89 -22.50 18.05
CA VAL A 306 -4.55 -23.28 16.84
C VAL A 306 -3.56 -22.51 15.97
N ALA A 307 -3.80 -21.22 15.72
CA ALA A 307 -2.94 -20.39 14.90
C ALA A 307 -1.56 -20.13 15.53
N GLN A 308 -1.50 -19.91 16.83
CA GLN A 308 -0.23 -19.80 17.57
C GLN A 308 0.58 -21.10 17.48
N ARG A 309 -0.07 -22.27 17.64
CA ARG A 309 0.58 -23.57 17.48
C ARG A 309 1.15 -23.74 16.07
N ALA A 310 0.36 -23.44 15.02
CA ALA A 310 0.81 -23.51 13.63
C ALA A 310 2.02 -22.60 13.37
N PHE A 311 1.94 -21.35 13.83
CA PHE A 311 2.98 -20.35 13.65
C PHE A 311 4.30 -20.72 14.34
N HIS A 312 4.25 -21.33 15.55
CA HIS A 312 5.44 -21.77 16.30
C HIS A 312 6.05 -23.05 15.74
N SER A 313 5.22 -23.97 15.24
CA SER A 313 5.71 -25.24 14.68
C SER A 313 6.09 -25.14 13.20
N ASP A 314 5.71 -24.05 12.52
CA ASP A 314 5.83 -23.86 11.07
C ASP A 314 5.10 -24.98 10.29
N ILE A 315 3.97 -25.48 10.85
CA ILE A 315 3.15 -26.58 10.29
C ILE A 315 1.69 -26.12 10.24
N GLY A 316 1.00 -26.44 9.13
CA GLY A 316 -0.40 -26.11 8.91
C GLY A 316 -0.60 -25.27 7.66
N PRO A 317 -1.81 -24.78 7.40
CA PRO A 317 -2.11 -23.93 6.23
C PRO A 317 -1.60 -22.50 6.45
N LEU A 318 -0.27 -22.36 6.54
CA LEU A 318 0.37 -21.08 6.73
C LEU A 318 0.26 -20.25 5.45
N PRO A 319 0.08 -18.93 5.56
CA PRO A 319 -0.13 -18.03 4.41
C PRO A 319 1.19 -17.62 3.74
N TYR A 320 2.27 -18.29 4.06
CA TYR A 320 3.59 -18.09 3.49
C TYR A 320 4.22 -19.45 3.14
N GLU A 321 5.02 -19.46 2.11
CA GLU A 321 5.71 -20.62 1.60
C GLU A 321 7.19 -20.63 2.08
N PRO A 322 7.91 -21.74 1.95
CA PRO A 322 9.35 -21.75 2.17
C PRO A 322 10.09 -20.72 1.31
N GLU A 323 11.15 -20.14 1.85
CA GLU A 323 11.95 -19.17 1.10
C GLU A 323 12.55 -19.80 -0.17
N MET A 324 12.46 -19.09 -1.28
CA MET A 324 13.14 -19.47 -2.52
C MET A 324 14.63 -19.20 -2.41
N ALA A 325 15.45 -20.21 -2.78
CA ALA A 325 16.88 -20.01 -2.91
C ALA A 325 17.20 -18.96 -3.98
N ILE A 326 17.92 -17.90 -3.58
CA ILE A 326 18.32 -16.84 -4.50
C ILE A 326 19.50 -17.36 -5.35
N PRO A 327 19.38 -17.39 -6.70
CA PRO A 327 20.49 -17.81 -7.54
C PRO A 327 21.73 -16.96 -7.28
N GLY A 328 22.87 -17.62 -7.07
CA GLY A 328 24.13 -16.96 -6.78
C GLY A 328 24.59 -16.02 -7.89
N ARG A 329 25.45 -15.06 -7.55
CA ARG A 329 26.06 -14.17 -8.54
C ARG A 329 26.90 -15.00 -9.54
N VAL A 330 26.60 -14.86 -10.81
CA VAL A 330 27.40 -15.45 -11.89
C VAL A 330 28.72 -14.66 -12.00
N LYS A 331 29.86 -15.37 -12.11
CA LYS A 331 31.17 -14.74 -12.32
C LYS A 331 31.17 -13.96 -13.64
N ASP A 332 31.93 -12.86 -13.68
CA ASP A 332 31.89 -11.90 -14.80
C ASP A 332 32.32 -12.51 -16.15
N ASP A 333 33.24 -13.48 -16.14
CA ASP A 333 33.64 -14.26 -17.30
C ASP A 333 32.50 -15.15 -17.83
N LEU A 334 31.83 -15.88 -16.95
CA LEU A 334 30.66 -16.70 -17.29
C LEU A 334 29.47 -15.85 -17.71
N TRP A 335 29.26 -14.72 -17.06
CA TRP A 335 28.19 -13.78 -17.41
C TRP A 335 28.37 -13.22 -18.83
N SER A 336 29.62 -12.89 -19.20
CA SER A 336 29.96 -12.39 -20.52
C SER A 336 29.87 -13.45 -21.63
N ALA A 337 30.00 -14.73 -21.25
CA ALA A 337 29.83 -15.87 -22.15
C ALA A 337 28.36 -16.24 -22.39
N MET A 338 27.44 -15.80 -21.53
CA MET A 338 26.00 -16.02 -21.69
C MET A 338 25.44 -15.16 -22.82
N ASP A 339 24.50 -15.73 -23.57
CA ASP A 339 23.70 -14.95 -24.51
C ASP A 339 22.70 -14.03 -23.76
N LYS A 340 22.11 -13.07 -24.50
CA LYS A 340 21.18 -12.07 -23.93
C LYS A 340 19.93 -12.72 -23.31
N GLU A 341 19.49 -13.85 -23.83
CA GLU A 341 18.32 -14.56 -23.31
C GLU A 341 18.65 -15.28 -22.01
N GLN A 342 19.78 -15.92 -21.92
CA GLN A 342 20.29 -16.55 -20.70
C GLN A 342 20.52 -15.54 -19.60
N GLN A 343 21.13 -14.37 -19.90
CA GLN A 343 21.30 -13.26 -18.94
C GLN A 343 19.95 -12.73 -18.46
N LYS A 344 18.96 -12.56 -19.36
CA LYS A 344 17.60 -12.12 -19.04
C LYS A 344 16.90 -13.13 -18.14
N ASN A 345 17.00 -14.42 -18.45
CA ASN A 345 16.38 -15.49 -17.70
C ASN A 345 16.99 -15.62 -16.30
N HIS A 346 18.32 -15.51 -16.16
CA HIS A 346 18.97 -15.49 -14.84
C HIS A 346 18.53 -14.30 -14.00
N THR A 347 18.54 -13.08 -14.59
CA THR A 347 18.08 -11.86 -13.91
C THR A 347 16.62 -11.98 -13.47
N ALA A 348 15.76 -12.57 -14.31
CA ALA A 348 14.35 -12.79 -13.98
C ALA A 348 14.17 -13.82 -12.84
N LYS A 349 14.98 -14.88 -12.80
CA LYS A 349 14.96 -15.86 -11.70
C LYS A 349 15.36 -15.20 -10.36
N VAL A 350 16.44 -14.42 -10.36
CA VAL A 350 16.89 -13.68 -9.18
C VAL A 350 15.80 -12.71 -8.70
N ALA A 351 15.21 -11.94 -9.62
CA ALA A 351 14.16 -10.98 -9.28
C ALA A 351 12.91 -11.68 -8.72
N ARG A 352 12.50 -12.84 -9.26
CA ARG A 352 11.37 -13.63 -8.74
C ARG A 352 11.65 -14.16 -7.34
N ALA A 353 12.85 -14.69 -7.08
CA ALA A 353 13.20 -15.19 -5.77
C ALA A 353 13.20 -14.07 -4.72
N HIS A 354 13.74 -12.89 -5.03
CA HIS A 354 13.67 -11.75 -4.12
C HIS A 354 12.24 -11.26 -3.88
N ASP A 355 11.40 -11.18 -4.93
CA ASP A 355 10.01 -10.75 -4.81
C ASP A 355 9.18 -11.75 -3.99
N HIS A 356 9.37 -13.06 -4.24
CA HIS A 356 8.74 -14.12 -3.47
C HIS A 356 9.14 -14.05 -1.98
N ASN A 357 10.43 -14.00 -1.67
CA ASN A 357 10.91 -13.97 -0.29
C ASN A 357 10.45 -12.68 0.43
N PHE A 358 10.40 -11.56 -0.29
CA PHE A 358 9.87 -10.31 0.26
C PHE A 358 8.38 -10.43 0.61
N ARG A 359 7.55 -10.97 -0.29
CA ARG A 359 6.11 -11.19 -0.03
C ARG A 359 5.87 -12.16 1.11
N ASN A 360 6.64 -13.25 1.17
CA ASN A 360 6.58 -14.21 2.27
C ASN A 360 6.91 -13.57 3.62
N HIS A 361 7.97 -12.76 3.66
CA HIS A 361 8.33 -12.03 4.87
C HIS A 361 7.22 -11.09 5.31
N GLU A 362 6.65 -10.30 4.39
CA GLU A 362 5.53 -9.40 4.70
C GLU A 362 4.30 -10.16 5.18
N ALA A 363 3.95 -11.29 4.57
CA ALA A 363 2.86 -12.16 5.00
C ALA A 363 3.11 -12.71 6.41
N LYS A 364 4.30 -13.24 6.69
CA LYS A 364 4.69 -13.76 8.00
C LYS A 364 4.59 -12.67 9.09
N MET A 365 5.08 -11.47 8.79
CA MET A 365 5.01 -10.34 9.73
C MET A 365 3.56 -9.84 9.94
N ALA A 366 2.73 -9.83 8.90
CA ALA A 366 1.32 -9.46 9.03
C ALA A 366 0.57 -10.45 9.95
N HIS A 367 0.83 -11.74 9.80
CA HIS A 367 0.24 -12.78 10.67
C HIS A 367 0.72 -12.67 12.10
N ALA A 368 2.01 -12.47 12.32
CA ALA A 368 2.56 -12.27 13.66
C ALA A 368 1.87 -11.09 14.39
N ARG A 369 1.66 -9.97 13.68
CA ARG A 369 0.96 -8.80 14.22
C ARG A 369 -0.51 -9.11 14.53
N ALA A 370 -1.20 -9.82 13.64
CA ALA A 370 -2.60 -10.20 13.86
C ALA A 370 -2.76 -11.08 15.12
N LEU A 371 -1.88 -12.09 15.28
CA LEU A 371 -1.84 -12.95 16.46
C LEU A 371 -1.53 -12.16 17.73
N GLU A 372 -0.58 -11.24 17.68
CA GLU A 372 -0.23 -10.38 18.81
C GLU A 372 -1.42 -9.49 19.22
N VAL A 373 -2.11 -8.88 18.26
CA VAL A 373 -3.30 -8.06 18.57
C VAL A 373 -4.41 -8.93 19.14
N ALA A 374 -4.70 -10.10 18.55
CA ALA A 374 -5.70 -11.02 19.06
C ALA A 374 -5.38 -11.47 20.50
N ASP A 375 -4.12 -11.82 20.79
CA ASP A 375 -3.69 -12.22 22.13
C ASP A 375 -3.89 -11.11 23.18
N ARG A 376 -3.64 -9.85 22.82
CA ARG A 376 -3.92 -8.70 23.71
C ARG A 376 -5.40 -8.50 23.97
N PHE A 377 -6.27 -8.81 23.00
CA PHE A 377 -7.70 -8.53 23.07
C PHE A 377 -8.55 -9.73 23.52
N LYS A 378 -8.04 -10.97 23.57
CA LYS A 378 -8.77 -12.18 23.99
C LYS A 378 -9.40 -12.10 25.38
N ARG A 379 -8.82 -11.28 26.28
CA ARG A 379 -9.30 -11.08 27.67
C ARG A 379 -10.56 -10.23 27.80
N TYR A 380 -11.02 -9.61 26.70
CA TYR A 380 -12.22 -8.79 26.70
C TYR A 380 -13.42 -9.60 26.20
N ASP A 381 -14.54 -9.49 26.89
CA ASP A 381 -15.77 -10.17 26.48
C ASP A 381 -16.27 -9.67 25.15
N ASN A 382 -16.13 -8.37 24.90
CA ASN A 382 -16.48 -7.74 23.63
C ASN A 382 -15.41 -6.73 23.20
N ILE A 383 -15.22 -6.64 21.89
CA ILE A 383 -14.39 -5.65 21.21
C ILE A 383 -15.19 -5.05 20.03
N TRP A 384 -14.82 -3.87 19.61
CA TRP A 384 -15.51 -3.17 18.53
C TRP A 384 -14.52 -2.64 17.51
N PHE A 385 -15.00 -2.49 16.29
CA PHE A 385 -14.22 -1.97 15.17
C PHE A 385 -14.85 -0.68 14.65
N PRO A 386 -14.29 0.49 14.91
CA PRO A 386 -14.69 1.71 14.23
C PRO A 386 -14.56 1.53 12.70
N HIS A 387 -15.53 2.04 11.95
CA HIS A 387 -15.58 1.91 10.49
C HIS A 387 -15.49 3.28 9.83
N ALA A 388 -14.88 3.33 8.66
CA ALA A 388 -14.86 4.47 7.76
C ALA A 388 -15.49 4.09 6.42
N MET A 389 -15.94 5.09 5.67
CA MET A 389 -16.46 4.91 4.32
C MET A 389 -15.45 5.42 3.29
N ASP A 390 -15.36 4.79 2.12
CA ASP A 390 -14.63 5.38 1.00
C ASP A 390 -15.58 6.21 0.11
N TRP A 391 -14.99 6.96 -0.84
CA TRP A 391 -15.71 7.79 -1.79
C TRP A 391 -16.69 7.03 -2.72
N ARG A 392 -16.65 5.68 -2.73
CA ARG A 392 -17.57 4.82 -3.46
C ARG A 392 -18.72 4.33 -2.59
N GLY A 393 -18.78 4.71 -1.32
CA GLY A 393 -19.77 4.24 -0.35
C GLY A 393 -19.47 2.86 0.24
N ARG A 394 -18.24 2.35 0.12
CA ARG A 394 -17.83 1.10 0.74
C ARG A 394 -17.31 1.33 2.15
N MET A 395 -17.73 0.50 3.09
CA MET A 395 -17.33 0.58 4.50
C MET A 395 -16.12 -0.31 4.77
N TYR A 396 -15.18 0.21 5.56
CA TYR A 396 -13.96 -0.47 5.98
C TYR A 396 -13.70 -0.25 7.46
N PRO A 397 -13.30 -1.29 8.20
CA PRO A 397 -12.82 -1.10 9.56
C PRO A 397 -11.55 -0.24 9.55
N ILE A 398 -11.42 0.62 10.56
CA ILE A 398 -10.24 1.49 10.73
C ILE A 398 -9.08 0.74 11.39
N PRO A 399 -9.30 -0.16 12.37
CA PRO A 399 -8.23 -0.95 12.99
C PRO A 399 -7.39 -1.70 11.97
N GLN A 400 -6.09 -1.79 12.28
CA GLN A 400 -5.10 -2.50 11.48
C GLN A 400 -4.92 -3.93 12.03
N ASP A 401 -4.31 -4.80 11.25
CA ASP A 401 -3.88 -6.16 11.59
C ASP A 401 -5.01 -7.12 12.02
N LEU A 402 -5.97 -6.73 12.88
CA LEU A 402 -7.11 -7.55 13.31
C LEU A 402 -8.43 -6.83 13.04
N HIS A 403 -9.23 -7.32 12.10
CA HIS A 403 -10.54 -6.76 11.75
C HIS A 403 -11.38 -7.75 10.90
N PRO A 404 -12.75 -7.60 10.86
CA PRO A 404 -13.63 -8.56 10.18
C PRO A 404 -13.46 -8.70 8.66
N GLN A 405 -12.82 -7.73 8.02
CA GLN A 405 -12.51 -7.75 6.58
C GLN A 405 -11.07 -8.19 6.28
N GLY A 406 -10.39 -8.83 7.22
CA GLY A 406 -9.06 -9.39 7.04
C GLY A 406 -9.03 -10.60 6.10
N HIS A 407 -7.84 -11.16 5.90
CA HIS A 407 -7.67 -12.43 5.19
C HIS A 407 -8.17 -13.62 6.06
N ASP A 408 -8.19 -14.82 5.50
CA ASP A 408 -8.75 -16.03 6.09
C ASP A 408 -8.40 -16.24 7.58
N LEU A 409 -7.11 -16.26 7.94
CA LEU A 409 -6.70 -16.38 9.34
C LEU A 409 -7.31 -15.28 10.22
N VAL A 410 -7.24 -14.02 9.79
CA VAL A 410 -7.73 -12.88 10.60
C VAL A 410 -9.23 -12.96 10.83
N LYS A 411 -10.00 -13.37 9.81
CA LYS A 411 -11.44 -13.61 9.96
C LYS A 411 -11.73 -14.73 10.96
N SER A 412 -10.97 -15.82 10.93
CA SER A 412 -11.16 -16.96 11.86
C SER A 412 -10.87 -16.62 13.32
N LEU A 413 -10.02 -15.60 13.57
CA LEU A 413 -9.73 -15.11 14.91
C LEU A 413 -10.87 -14.29 15.53
N LEU A 414 -11.94 -14.02 14.78
CA LEU A 414 -13.05 -13.19 15.21
C LEU A 414 -14.37 -13.96 15.16
N MET A 415 -15.20 -13.75 16.17
CA MET A 415 -16.57 -14.20 16.25
C MET A 415 -17.46 -13.08 16.78
N PHE A 416 -18.77 -13.16 16.58
CA PHE A 416 -19.69 -12.19 17.17
C PHE A 416 -19.65 -12.22 18.70
N GLY A 417 -19.74 -11.06 19.34
CA GLY A 417 -19.76 -10.92 20.77
C GLY A 417 -20.98 -11.61 21.40
N GLU A 418 -22.12 -11.59 20.70
CA GLU A 418 -23.35 -12.24 21.10
C GLU A 418 -23.59 -13.50 20.28
N GLY A 419 -23.83 -14.62 20.96
CA GLY A 419 -24.21 -15.90 20.33
C GLY A 419 -25.71 -15.95 20.06
N LYS A 420 -26.07 -16.67 19.00
CA LYS A 420 -27.48 -16.94 18.65
C LYS A 420 -27.72 -18.44 18.61
N ALA A 421 -28.79 -18.91 19.26
CA ALA A 421 -29.17 -20.31 19.21
C ALA A 421 -29.43 -20.74 17.75
N LEU A 422 -28.88 -21.89 17.36
CA LEU A 422 -29.00 -22.42 15.99
C LEU A 422 -30.47 -22.67 15.60
N GLY A 423 -31.28 -23.17 16.53
CA GLY A 423 -32.65 -23.55 16.24
C GLY A 423 -32.73 -24.68 15.22
N GLN A 424 -33.88 -24.82 14.56
CA GLN A 424 -34.11 -25.92 13.61
C GLN A 424 -33.29 -25.83 12.30
N ARG A 425 -32.85 -24.65 11.92
CA ARG A 425 -32.18 -24.41 10.63
C ARG A 425 -30.74 -23.87 10.73
N GLY A 426 -30.29 -23.65 11.93
CA GLY A 426 -28.95 -23.06 12.11
C GLY A 426 -27.82 -24.00 11.72
N LEU A 427 -28.00 -25.32 11.95
CA LEU A 427 -27.05 -26.34 11.50
C LEU A 427 -26.86 -26.31 9.98
N ASP A 428 -27.98 -26.19 9.21
CA ASP A 428 -27.91 -26.08 7.74
C ASP A 428 -27.02 -24.90 7.29
N TRP A 429 -27.00 -23.80 8.07
CA TRP A 429 -26.16 -22.62 7.77
C TRP A 429 -24.70 -22.83 8.14
N LEU A 430 -24.41 -23.58 9.21
CA LEU A 430 -23.03 -23.95 9.54
C LEU A 430 -22.47 -24.94 8.51
N GLU A 431 -23.26 -25.95 8.08
CA GLU A 431 -22.88 -26.85 6.99
C GLU A 431 -22.60 -26.07 5.69
N TYR A 432 -23.46 -25.10 5.37
CA TYR A 432 -23.25 -24.21 4.23
C TYR A 432 -21.93 -23.45 4.33
N GLN A 433 -21.63 -22.89 5.49
CA GLN A 433 -20.37 -22.17 5.70
C GLN A 433 -19.16 -23.12 5.62
N ALA A 434 -19.28 -24.35 6.14
CA ALA A 434 -18.23 -25.36 6.03
C ALA A 434 -17.94 -25.74 4.56
N ALA A 435 -18.99 -26.00 3.79
CA ALA A 435 -18.85 -26.29 2.36
C ALA A 435 -18.26 -25.10 1.59
N ASN A 436 -18.72 -23.88 1.85
CA ASN A 436 -18.21 -22.67 1.19
C ASN A 436 -16.72 -22.46 1.47
N THR A 437 -16.32 -22.51 2.74
CA THR A 437 -14.92 -22.29 3.12
C THR A 437 -13.99 -23.42 2.68
N TYR A 438 -14.55 -24.60 2.43
CA TYR A 438 -13.78 -25.69 1.82
C TYR A 438 -13.53 -25.50 0.32
N GLY A 439 -14.36 -24.70 -0.37
CA GLY A 439 -14.23 -24.39 -1.81
C GLY A 439 -15.42 -24.84 -2.66
N LEU A 440 -16.58 -25.15 -2.04
CA LEU A 440 -17.83 -25.48 -2.74
C LEU A 440 -18.77 -24.26 -2.82
N ASP A 441 -18.24 -23.06 -2.79
CA ASP A 441 -19.03 -21.82 -2.82
C ASP A 441 -19.79 -21.60 -4.13
N LYS A 442 -19.46 -22.31 -5.21
CA LYS A 442 -20.15 -22.29 -6.50
C LYS A 442 -21.21 -23.38 -6.63
N GLU A 443 -21.25 -24.36 -5.73
CA GLU A 443 -22.20 -25.47 -5.77
C GLU A 443 -23.56 -25.06 -5.18
N ASP A 444 -24.59 -25.81 -5.55
CA ASP A 444 -25.95 -25.62 -4.99
C ASP A 444 -26.07 -26.20 -3.57
N ARG A 445 -27.09 -25.76 -2.83
CA ARG A 445 -27.32 -26.17 -1.44
C ARG A 445 -27.45 -27.68 -1.24
N PRO A 446 -28.21 -28.46 -2.08
CA PRO A 446 -28.25 -29.91 -1.97
C PRO A 446 -26.87 -30.56 -2.09
N THR A 447 -26.08 -30.14 -3.07
CA THR A 447 -24.70 -30.64 -3.27
C THR A 447 -23.82 -30.36 -2.08
N GLN A 448 -23.87 -29.15 -1.52
CA GLN A 448 -23.14 -28.76 -0.32
C GLN A 448 -23.51 -29.61 0.90
N SER A 449 -24.80 -29.86 1.12
CA SER A 449 -25.28 -30.68 2.24
C SER A 449 -24.87 -32.15 2.08
N ILE A 450 -24.96 -32.72 0.87
CA ILE A 450 -24.46 -34.07 0.59
C ILE A 450 -22.96 -34.17 0.85
N TRP A 451 -22.20 -33.16 0.45
CA TRP A 451 -20.76 -33.10 0.69
C TRP A 451 -20.44 -33.09 2.19
N CYS A 452 -21.12 -32.27 2.99
CA CYS A 452 -20.96 -32.22 4.43
C CYS A 452 -21.28 -33.58 5.08
N ALA A 453 -22.40 -34.19 4.69
CA ALA A 453 -22.78 -35.51 5.18
C ALA A 453 -21.75 -36.61 4.83
N THR A 454 -21.16 -36.54 3.64
CA THR A 454 -20.16 -37.50 3.17
C THR A 454 -18.82 -37.34 3.92
N HIS A 455 -18.48 -36.12 4.34
CA HIS A 455 -17.21 -35.80 4.99
C HIS A 455 -17.37 -35.53 6.50
N TRP A 456 -18.53 -35.89 7.07
CA TRP A 456 -18.88 -35.54 8.44
C TRP A 456 -17.81 -35.98 9.48
N ASP A 457 -17.32 -37.22 9.38
CA ASP A 457 -16.31 -37.73 10.30
C ASP A 457 -15.02 -36.91 10.25
N ARG A 458 -14.61 -36.46 9.06
CA ARG A 458 -13.43 -35.63 8.86
C ARG A 458 -13.67 -34.20 9.39
N ILE A 459 -14.86 -33.64 9.18
CA ILE A 459 -15.26 -32.35 9.73
C ILE A 459 -15.22 -32.41 11.26
N MET A 460 -15.69 -33.51 11.88
CA MET A 460 -15.63 -33.70 13.32
C MET A 460 -14.20 -33.80 13.84
N LEU A 461 -13.30 -34.52 13.15
CA LEU A 461 -11.89 -34.59 13.52
C LEU A 461 -11.24 -33.19 13.48
N VAL A 462 -11.45 -32.42 12.42
CA VAL A 462 -10.95 -31.04 12.33
C VAL A 462 -11.56 -30.16 13.43
N GLY A 463 -12.84 -30.36 13.75
CA GLY A 463 -13.53 -29.61 14.80
C GLY A 463 -13.01 -29.93 16.21
N GLU A 464 -12.60 -31.17 16.46
CA GLU A 464 -11.98 -31.58 17.72
C GLU A 464 -10.58 -30.97 17.86
N ASP A 465 -9.68 -31.27 16.92
CA ASP A 465 -8.35 -30.67 16.78
C ASP A 465 -7.93 -30.73 15.29
N PRO A 466 -7.68 -29.60 14.62
CA PRO A 466 -7.31 -29.58 13.19
C PRO A 466 -6.10 -30.45 12.82
N TRP A 467 -5.22 -30.75 13.76
CA TRP A 467 -4.07 -31.65 13.55
C TRP A 467 -4.46 -33.13 13.42
N LEU A 468 -5.66 -33.53 13.83
CA LEU A 468 -6.13 -34.91 13.64
C LEU A 468 -6.38 -35.24 12.18
N ASP A 469 -6.73 -34.25 11.35
CA ASP A 469 -6.80 -34.40 9.89
C ASP A 469 -6.21 -33.16 9.18
N LEU A 470 -4.91 -32.95 9.40
CA LEU A 470 -4.17 -31.81 8.86
C LEU A 470 -4.26 -31.72 7.33
N GLU A 471 -4.26 -32.87 6.64
CA GLU A 471 -4.34 -32.90 5.18
C GLU A 471 -5.69 -32.35 4.69
N PHE A 472 -6.78 -32.75 5.32
CA PHE A 472 -8.12 -32.29 4.95
C PHE A 472 -8.29 -30.80 5.26
N TRP A 473 -7.89 -30.40 6.45
CA TRP A 473 -7.93 -28.99 6.86
C TRP A 473 -7.13 -28.09 5.90
N SER A 474 -5.90 -28.48 5.55
CA SER A 474 -5.03 -27.67 4.68
C SER A 474 -5.47 -27.62 3.22
N LYS A 475 -6.37 -28.51 2.78
CA LYS A 475 -6.91 -28.52 1.41
C LYS A 475 -8.10 -27.57 1.22
N ALA A 476 -8.69 -27.08 2.30
CA ALA A 476 -9.77 -26.10 2.20
C ALA A 476 -9.27 -24.83 1.52
N GLU A 477 -10.12 -24.13 0.79
CA GLU A 477 -9.81 -22.86 0.13
C GLU A 477 -9.56 -21.76 1.16
N GLU A 478 -10.37 -21.72 2.23
CA GLU A 478 -10.21 -20.84 3.39
C GLU A 478 -10.03 -21.68 4.68
N PRO A 479 -8.86 -22.30 4.87
CA PRO A 479 -8.67 -23.36 5.88
C PRO A 479 -8.89 -22.87 7.32
N TRP A 480 -8.55 -21.63 7.62
CA TRP A 480 -8.73 -21.10 8.96
C TRP A 480 -10.19 -20.87 9.34
N GLN A 481 -10.97 -20.29 8.44
CA GLN A 481 -12.42 -20.18 8.62
C GLN A 481 -13.11 -21.55 8.59
N PHE A 482 -12.63 -22.47 7.74
CA PHE A 482 -13.09 -23.85 7.75
C PHE A 482 -12.87 -24.53 9.10
N GLY A 483 -11.68 -24.41 9.70
CA GLY A 483 -11.41 -24.93 11.04
C GLY A 483 -12.32 -24.31 12.12
N ALA A 484 -12.60 -23.02 12.02
CA ALA A 484 -13.48 -22.33 12.95
C ALA A 484 -14.93 -22.86 12.87
N VAL A 485 -15.48 -23.06 11.68
CA VAL A 485 -16.85 -23.61 11.53
C VAL A 485 -16.91 -25.10 11.88
N CYS A 486 -15.87 -25.90 11.58
CA CYS A 486 -15.79 -27.29 12.04
C CYS A 486 -15.84 -27.37 13.57
N ARG A 487 -15.17 -26.45 14.28
CA ARG A 487 -15.23 -26.37 15.74
C ARG A 487 -16.65 -26.15 16.25
N GLU A 488 -17.40 -25.21 15.66
CA GLU A 488 -18.79 -24.98 16.04
C GLU A 488 -19.70 -26.17 15.75
N LEU A 489 -19.55 -26.83 14.61
CA LEU A 489 -20.26 -28.06 14.29
C LEU A 489 -19.95 -29.19 15.28
N TYR A 490 -18.67 -29.36 15.65
CA TYR A 490 -18.25 -30.32 16.65
C TYR A 490 -18.88 -30.03 18.01
N GLU A 491 -18.79 -28.79 18.51
CA GLU A 491 -19.36 -28.42 19.81
C GLU A 491 -20.89 -28.56 19.83
N ALA A 492 -21.57 -28.18 18.75
CA ALA A 492 -23.01 -28.37 18.63
C ALA A 492 -23.40 -29.84 18.66
N SER A 493 -22.63 -30.72 18.00
CA SER A 493 -22.88 -32.16 17.96
C SER A 493 -22.71 -32.87 19.30
N GLN A 494 -22.01 -32.26 20.26
CA GLN A 494 -21.82 -32.82 21.62
C GLN A 494 -23.03 -32.54 22.55
N LEU A 495 -24.01 -31.74 22.11
CA LEU A 495 -25.20 -31.43 22.89
C LEU A 495 -26.33 -32.40 22.57
N ASP A 496 -27.18 -32.70 23.54
CA ASP A 496 -28.40 -33.51 23.37
C ASP A 496 -29.36 -32.85 22.35
N ASP A 497 -29.40 -31.52 22.33
CA ASP A 497 -30.10 -30.72 21.32
C ASP A 497 -29.10 -29.76 20.64
N PRO A 498 -28.57 -30.09 19.47
CA PRO A 498 -27.66 -29.22 18.72
C PRO A 498 -28.26 -27.85 18.38
N GLY A 499 -29.60 -27.77 18.28
CA GLY A 499 -30.30 -26.50 18.03
C GLY A 499 -30.18 -25.49 19.18
N SER A 500 -29.87 -25.94 20.40
CA SER A 500 -29.65 -25.09 21.57
C SER A 500 -28.26 -24.44 21.61
N TYR A 501 -27.34 -24.89 20.77
CA TYR A 501 -25.98 -24.33 20.71
C TYR A 501 -25.99 -22.85 20.31
N LEU A 502 -25.23 -22.04 21.05
CA LEU A 502 -25.10 -20.60 20.80
C LEU A 502 -23.94 -20.31 19.83
N SER A 503 -24.22 -20.37 18.55
CA SER A 503 -23.24 -20.07 17.52
C SER A 503 -22.88 -18.58 17.47
N ARG A 504 -21.60 -18.31 17.27
CA ARG A 504 -21.01 -16.96 17.14
C ARG A 504 -20.28 -16.75 15.82
N ILE A 505 -20.18 -17.78 14.99
CA ILE A 505 -19.44 -17.71 13.73
C ILE A 505 -20.20 -16.89 12.69
N PRO A 506 -19.56 -15.92 12.01
CA PRO A 506 -20.13 -15.25 10.85
C PRO A 506 -20.31 -16.23 9.69
N VAL A 507 -21.50 -16.28 9.12
CA VAL A 507 -21.78 -16.98 7.88
C VAL A 507 -21.70 -15.98 6.73
N ALA A 508 -20.74 -16.19 5.81
CA ALA A 508 -20.51 -15.28 4.70
C ALA A 508 -21.53 -15.52 3.57
N ILE A 509 -22.21 -14.45 3.15
CA ILE A 509 -23.13 -14.46 2.00
C ILE A 509 -22.70 -13.31 1.08
N ASP A 510 -22.40 -13.64 -0.18
CA ASP A 510 -21.97 -12.64 -1.17
C ASP A 510 -22.83 -12.74 -2.45
N GLY A 511 -22.88 -11.64 -3.20
CA GLY A 511 -23.57 -11.56 -4.48
C GLY A 511 -22.69 -11.96 -5.65
N SER A 512 -23.28 -12.62 -6.64
CA SER A 512 -22.59 -13.01 -7.88
C SER A 512 -22.47 -11.80 -8.81
N CYS A 513 -21.42 -10.98 -8.66
CA CYS A 513 -21.17 -9.81 -9.52
C CYS A 513 -22.23 -8.70 -9.43
N ASN A 514 -22.27 -7.99 -8.31
CA ASN A 514 -23.25 -6.94 -8.00
C ASN A 514 -23.43 -5.88 -9.11
N GLY A 515 -22.35 -5.46 -9.78
CA GLY A 515 -22.43 -4.48 -10.87
C GLY A 515 -23.30 -4.96 -12.03
N ILE A 516 -23.13 -6.21 -12.47
CA ILE A 516 -23.95 -6.78 -13.55
C ILE A 516 -25.36 -7.06 -13.05
N GLN A 517 -25.55 -7.46 -11.78
CA GLN A 517 -26.89 -7.61 -11.20
C GLN A 517 -27.68 -6.30 -11.29
N HIS A 518 -27.08 -5.18 -10.90
CA HIS A 518 -27.72 -3.86 -10.99
C HIS A 518 -28.01 -3.46 -12.43
N LEU A 519 -27.06 -3.65 -13.34
CA LEU A 519 -27.24 -3.29 -14.76
C LEU A 519 -28.32 -4.14 -15.40
N SER A 520 -28.35 -5.46 -15.13
CA SER A 520 -29.39 -6.36 -15.67
C SER A 520 -30.78 -6.01 -15.13
N ALA A 521 -30.87 -5.66 -13.83
CA ALA A 521 -32.15 -5.21 -13.25
C ALA A 521 -32.63 -3.90 -13.89
N MET A 522 -31.73 -2.91 -14.05
CA MET A 522 -32.08 -1.62 -14.66
C MET A 522 -32.43 -1.76 -16.16
N GLY A 523 -31.72 -2.62 -16.87
CA GLY A 523 -31.92 -2.86 -18.31
C GLY A 523 -33.02 -3.88 -18.61
N LEU A 524 -33.63 -4.49 -17.59
CA LEU A 524 -34.57 -5.62 -17.73
C LEU A 524 -33.99 -6.76 -18.59
N ASP A 525 -32.66 -6.98 -18.45
CA ASP A 525 -31.90 -8.01 -19.14
C ASP A 525 -32.04 -9.35 -18.38
N GLU A 526 -32.94 -10.21 -18.85
CA GLU A 526 -33.17 -11.51 -18.21
C GLU A 526 -31.98 -12.47 -18.37
N GLU A 527 -31.28 -12.45 -19.50
CA GLU A 527 -30.14 -13.34 -19.75
C GLU A 527 -28.96 -12.96 -18.82
N GLY A 528 -28.61 -11.69 -18.79
CA GLY A 528 -27.62 -11.18 -17.83
C GLY A 528 -28.04 -11.46 -16.39
N GLY A 529 -29.30 -11.26 -16.05
CA GLY A 529 -29.85 -11.52 -14.72
C GLY A 529 -29.74 -12.99 -14.29
N ARG A 530 -29.97 -13.95 -15.22
CA ARG A 530 -29.76 -15.38 -14.94
C ARG A 530 -28.30 -15.72 -14.73
N ASN A 531 -27.40 -15.18 -15.56
CA ASN A 531 -25.97 -15.45 -15.50
C ASN A 531 -25.31 -14.92 -14.22
N VAL A 532 -25.94 -13.99 -13.51
CA VAL A 532 -25.49 -13.43 -12.23
C VAL A 532 -26.37 -13.81 -11.03
N ASN A 533 -27.20 -14.84 -11.18
CA ASN A 533 -28.07 -15.38 -10.13
C ASN A 533 -29.06 -14.35 -9.53
N LEU A 534 -29.47 -13.37 -10.33
CA LEU A 534 -30.53 -12.42 -9.97
C LEU A 534 -31.94 -13.02 -10.15
N LEU A 535 -32.09 -13.88 -11.14
CA LEU A 535 -33.34 -14.59 -11.44
C LEU A 535 -33.28 -16.04 -10.96
N PRO A 536 -34.42 -16.65 -10.57
CA PRO A 536 -34.49 -18.06 -10.20
C PRO A 536 -33.96 -18.99 -11.30
N GLY A 537 -33.21 -20.02 -10.92
CA GLY A 537 -32.65 -21.01 -11.84
C GLY A 537 -31.43 -21.73 -11.23
N PRO A 538 -30.79 -22.62 -11.99
CA PRO A 538 -29.53 -23.22 -11.61
C PRO A 538 -28.47 -22.12 -11.38
N ARG A 539 -27.65 -22.27 -10.31
CA ARG A 539 -26.58 -21.33 -9.99
C ARG A 539 -25.58 -21.24 -11.15
N GLN A 540 -25.23 -20.04 -11.54
CA GLN A 540 -24.29 -19.73 -12.63
C GLN A 540 -23.04 -19.04 -12.07
N ASP A 541 -21.90 -19.27 -12.73
CA ASP A 541 -20.68 -18.50 -12.55
C ASP A 541 -20.44 -17.64 -13.80
N ILE A 542 -20.75 -16.36 -13.72
CA ILE A 542 -20.61 -15.43 -14.84
C ILE A 542 -19.18 -15.38 -15.41
N TYR A 543 -18.17 -15.61 -14.58
CA TYR A 543 -16.79 -15.61 -15.03
C TYR A 543 -16.49 -16.82 -15.92
N GLN A 544 -17.04 -17.99 -15.59
CA GLN A 544 -16.96 -19.18 -16.44
C GLN A 544 -17.74 -19.01 -17.74
N VAL A 545 -18.94 -18.40 -17.67
CA VAL A 545 -19.75 -18.10 -18.86
C VAL A 545 -18.98 -17.21 -19.83
N VAL A 546 -18.38 -16.12 -19.33
CA VAL A 546 -17.57 -15.21 -20.16
C VAL A 546 -16.32 -15.91 -20.69
N ALA A 547 -15.62 -16.67 -19.88
CA ALA A 547 -14.42 -17.41 -20.30
C ALA A 547 -14.75 -18.40 -21.43
N ALA A 548 -15.85 -19.13 -21.34
CA ALA A 548 -16.30 -20.05 -22.38
C ALA A 548 -16.60 -19.33 -23.70
N GLN A 549 -17.26 -18.17 -23.64
CA GLN A 549 -17.52 -17.36 -24.84
C GLN A 549 -16.25 -16.82 -25.49
N VAL A 550 -15.27 -16.37 -24.71
CA VAL A 550 -13.99 -15.88 -25.23
C VAL A 550 -13.20 -17.00 -25.90
N VAL A 551 -13.20 -18.22 -25.33
CA VAL A 551 -12.54 -19.38 -25.93
C VAL A 551 -13.21 -19.78 -27.26
N LEU A 552 -14.54 -19.76 -27.31
CA LEU A 552 -15.30 -20.06 -28.54
C LEU A 552 -15.01 -19.05 -29.65
N GLN A 553 -14.94 -17.75 -29.33
CA GLN A 553 -14.64 -16.70 -30.31
C GLN A 553 -13.16 -16.64 -30.69
N GLY A 554 -12.25 -17.03 -29.80
CA GLY A 554 -10.79 -17.05 -30.08
C GLY A 554 -10.35 -18.22 -30.95
N ASN A 555 -11.20 -19.26 -31.11
CA ASN A 555 -10.95 -20.42 -31.99
C ASN A 555 -11.68 -20.30 -33.35
N ALA A 556 -12.42 -19.24 -33.61
CA ALA A 556 -13.08 -18.91 -34.86
C ALA A 556 -12.29 -17.85 -35.65
#